data_5a8f1b32aa3d91e650a3683caaf43527
#
_entry.id   5a8f1b32aa3d91e650a3683caaf43527
#
_cell.length_a   1.000
_cell.length_b   1.000
_cell.length_c   1.000
_cell.angle_alpha   90.00
_cell.angle_beta   90.00
_cell.angle_gamma   90.00
#
_symmetry.space_group_name_H-M   'P 1'
#
loop_
_entity.id
_entity.type
_entity.pdbx_description
1 polymer ?
#
loop_
_entity_poly.entity_id
_entity_poly.type
_entity_poly.pdbx_seq_one_letter_code
_entity_poly.pdbx_strand_id
1 'polypeptide(L)'
;ISNFLSEQKAISNVIYPDLQSHPQYSISKKQMKAGGTIVSFELNHSSNQNGKKVAFKFQNSLDLIKISNNLGDCKSLVTHPATTTHQRLSKKERKRLSINDNLLRISVGLEDLDDLKEDLYLGLKKL
;
A
#
# COMPACT_ATOMS: atom_id res chain seq x y z
N ILE A 1 6.25 1.03 9.22
CA ILE A 1 4.98 0.72 8.52
C ILE A 1 5.12 -0.55 7.69
N SER A 2 6.13 -0.69 6.83
CA SER A 2 6.26 -1.88 5.95
C SER A 2 6.34 -3.20 6.72
N ASN A 3 7.15 -3.27 7.79
CA ASN A 3 7.22 -4.45 8.66
C ASN A 3 5.88 -4.76 9.32
N PHE A 4 5.23 -3.74 9.88
CA PHE A 4 3.89 -3.89 10.49
C PHE A 4 2.87 -4.47 9.50
N LEU A 5 2.83 -3.95 8.26
CA LEU A 5 1.93 -4.45 7.22
C LEU A 5 2.27 -5.91 6.84
N SER A 6 3.56 -6.28 6.79
CA SER A 6 3.98 -7.65 6.45
C SER A 6 3.52 -8.71 7.47
N GLU A 7 3.26 -8.30 8.70
CA GLU A 7 2.80 -9.18 9.80
C GLU A 7 1.27 -9.36 9.81
N GLN A 8 0.53 -8.59 8.99
CA GLN A 8 -0.93 -8.61 9.02
C GLN A 8 -1.50 -9.72 8.14
N LYS A 9 -2.36 -10.58 8.68
CA LYS A 9 -3.02 -11.68 7.94
C LYS A 9 -3.87 -11.21 6.76
N ALA A 10 -4.39 -9.98 6.82
CA ALA A 10 -5.18 -9.38 5.76
C ALA A 10 -4.34 -8.83 4.60
N ILE A 11 -3.01 -8.92 4.67
CA ILE A 11 -2.07 -8.47 3.63
C ILE A 11 -1.47 -9.70 2.96
N SER A 12 -1.50 -9.74 1.63
CA SER A 12 -0.90 -10.81 0.83
C SER A 12 0.54 -10.51 0.42
N ASN A 13 0.86 -9.25 0.23
CA ASN A 13 2.18 -8.83 -0.24
C ASN A 13 2.48 -7.39 0.19
N VAL A 14 3.72 -7.11 0.54
CA VAL A 14 4.22 -5.74 0.79
C VAL A 14 5.43 -5.48 -0.11
N ILE A 15 5.38 -4.40 -0.85
CA ILE A 15 6.42 -3.98 -1.80
C ILE A 15 7.09 -2.73 -1.23
N TYR A 16 8.28 -2.92 -0.68
CA TYR A 16 9.08 -1.84 -0.10
C TYR A 16 10.57 -2.15 -0.25
N PRO A 17 11.40 -1.23 -0.79
CA PRO A 17 12.79 -1.53 -1.15
C PRO A 17 13.67 -2.00 0.00
N ASP A 18 13.32 -1.67 1.24
CA ASP A 18 14.09 -2.01 2.45
C ASP A 18 13.61 -3.29 3.16
N LEU A 19 12.63 -4.00 2.58
CA LEU A 19 12.26 -5.35 3.02
C LEU A 19 13.14 -6.39 2.33
N GLN A 20 13.62 -7.38 3.09
CA GLN A 20 14.44 -8.49 2.56
C GLN A 20 13.73 -9.29 1.46
N SER A 21 12.39 -9.32 1.48
CA SER A 21 11.56 -9.96 0.46
C SER A 21 11.54 -9.20 -0.88
N HIS A 22 12.02 -7.94 -0.91
CA HIS A 22 12.00 -7.15 -2.15
C HIS A 22 13.07 -7.65 -3.13
N PRO A 23 12.73 -7.90 -4.42
CA PRO A 23 13.69 -8.44 -5.40
C PRO A 23 14.97 -7.62 -5.58
N GLN A 24 14.90 -6.31 -5.34
CA GLN A 24 16.02 -5.38 -5.47
C GLN A 24 16.59 -4.92 -4.11
N TYR A 25 16.33 -5.67 -3.03
CA TYR A 25 16.81 -5.32 -1.69
C TYR A 25 18.32 -5.05 -1.63
N SER A 26 19.12 -5.91 -2.25
CA SER A 26 20.60 -5.75 -2.28
C SER A 26 21.04 -4.49 -3.00
N ILE A 27 20.32 -4.08 -4.05
CA ILE A 27 20.59 -2.84 -4.79
C ILE A 27 20.20 -1.64 -3.95
N SER A 28 19.02 -1.69 -3.33
CA SER A 28 18.54 -0.65 -2.41
C SER A 28 19.56 -0.38 -1.30
N LYS A 29 20.08 -1.42 -0.66
CA LYS A 29 21.08 -1.30 0.41
C LYS A 29 22.42 -0.68 -0.06
N LYS A 30 22.76 -0.82 -1.31
CA LYS A 30 23.99 -0.20 -1.88
C LYS A 30 23.79 1.27 -2.26
N GLN A 31 22.58 1.65 -2.68
CA GLN A 31 22.33 2.96 -3.30
C GLN A 31 21.55 3.92 -2.40
N MET A 32 20.80 3.40 -1.42
CA MET A 32 19.89 4.19 -0.59
C MET A 32 20.26 4.07 0.88
N LYS A 33 20.11 5.15 1.63
CA LYS A 33 20.22 5.13 3.11
C LYS A 33 19.05 4.41 3.76
N ALA A 34 17.85 4.52 3.18
CA ALA A 34 16.61 3.87 3.60
C ALA A 34 15.68 3.71 2.39
N GLY A 35 14.63 2.88 2.51
CA GLY A 35 13.70 2.55 1.43
C GLY A 35 12.76 3.68 0.98
N GLY A 36 12.82 4.86 1.60
CA GLY A 36 11.95 6.00 1.30
C GLY A 36 10.60 5.94 2.01
N THR A 37 9.68 6.83 1.62
CA THR A 37 8.37 7.00 2.28
C THR A 37 7.22 6.28 1.58
N ILE A 38 7.47 5.65 0.43
CA ILE A 38 6.43 4.99 -0.37
C ILE A 38 6.39 3.50 -0.05
N VAL A 39 5.26 3.04 0.43
CA VAL A 39 4.98 1.62 0.69
C VAL A 39 3.78 1.20 -0.15
N SER A 40 3.93 0.14 -0.94
CA SER A 40 2.80 -0.49 -1.64
C SER A 40 2.50 -1.85 -1.02
N PHE A 41 1.22 -2.23 -1.02
CA PHE A 41 0.80 -3.52 -0.48
C PHE A 41 -0.48 -4.01 -1.14
N GLU A 42 -0.68 -5.30 -1.12
CA GLU A 42 -1.86 -5.97 -1.65
C GLU A 42 -2.68 -6.58 -0.52
N LEU A 43 -3.97 -6.30 -0.54
CA LEU A 43 -4.91 -6.88 0.43
C LEU A 43 -5.25 -8.32 0.04
N ASN A 44 -5.36 -9.19 1.04
CA ASN A 44 -5.93 -10.52 0.83
C ASN A 44 -7.41 -10.41 0.44
N HIS A 45 -7.81 -11.19 -0.53
CA HIS A 45 -9.23 -11.39 -0.88
C HIS A 45 -9.44 -12.81 -1.41
N SER A 46 -10.61 -13.37 -1.18
CA SER A 46 -10.99 -14.65 -1.75
C SER A 46 -11.27 -14.53 -3.25
N SER A 47 -11.24 -15.66 -3.97
CA SER A 47 -11.55 -15.71 -5.42
C SER A 47 -12.94 -15.16 -5.77
N ASN A 48 -13.87 -15.22 -4.80
CA ASN A 48 -15.24 -14.72 -4.96
C ASN A 48 -15.39 -13.22 -4.61
N GLN A 49 -14.35 -12.58 -4.08
CA GLN A 49 -14.35 -11.17 -3.75
C GLN A 49 -13.70 -10.34 -4.85
N ASN A 50 -14.24 -9.14 -5.07
CA ASN A 50 -13.66 -8.18 -5.99
C ASN A 50 -12.56 -7.38 -5.26
N GLY A 51 -11.30 -7.54 -5.70
CA GLY A 51 -10.14 -6.88 -5.10
C GLY A 51 -10.30 -5.36 -4.99
N LYS A 52 -10.88 -4.69 -6.00
CA LYS A 52 -11.19 -3.25 -5.96
C LYS A 52 -12.16 -2.90 -4.81
N LYS A 53 -13.20 -3.72 -4.58
CA LYS A 53 -14.16 -3.47 -3.48
C LYS A 53 -13.48 -3.59 -2.13
N VAL A 54 -12.59 -4.58 -1.98
CA VAL A 54 -11.81 -4.77 -0.75
C VAL A 54 -10.87 -3.58 -0.52
N ALA A 55 -10.15 -3.15 -1.55
CA ALA A 55 -9.27 -1.97 -1.48
C ALA A 55 -10.04 -0.69 -1.10
N PHE A 56 -11.22 -0.47 -1.69
CA PHE A 56 -12.04 0.69 -1.38
C PHE A 56 -12.64 0.63 0.03
N LYS A 57 -13.06 -0.56 0.48
CA LYS A 57 -13.54 -0.74 1.84
C LYS A 57 -12.47 -0.39 2.85
N PHE A 58 -11.24 -0.82 2.62
CA PHE A 58 -10.10 -0.50 3.47
C PHE A 58 -9.79 1.00 3.47
N GLN A 59 -9.50 1.60 2.29
CA GLN A 59 -9.07 3.00 2.25
C GLN A 59 -10.13 3.98 2.76
N ASN A 60 -11.43 3.66 2.59
CA ASN A 60 -12.54 4.48 3.09
C ASN A 60 -12.77 4.31 4.61
N SER A 61 -12.10 3.36 5.24
CA SER A 61 -12.22 3.11 6.68
C SER A 61 -11.08 3.73 7.49
N LEU A 62 -10.10 4.36 6.84
CA LEU A 62 -9.01 5.07 7.47
C LEU A 62 -9.46 6.47 7.92
N ASP A 63 -9.08 6.85 9.13
CA ASP A 63 -9.44 8.15 9.71
C ASP A 63 -8.27 9.15 9.67
N LEU A 64 -7.05 8.70 9.92
CA LEU A 64 -5.85 9.54 9.92
C LEU A 64 -5.26 9.68 8.51
N ILE A 65 -5.02 8.57 7.84
CA ILE A 65 -4.44 8.52 6.49
C ILE A 65 -5.48 8.98 5.46
N LYS A 66 -5.16 10.00 4.67
CA LYS A 66 -6.12 10.62 3.74
C LYS A 66 -6.01 10.03 2.34
N ILE A 67 -7.15 9.95 1.64
CA ILE A 67 -7.19 9.48 0.25
C ILE A 67 -6.69 10.59 -0.68
N SER A 68 -5.56 10.37 -1.32
CA SER A 68 -4.98 11.26 -2.34
C SER A 68 -3.97 10.50 -3.20
N ASN A 69 -3.83 10.89 -4.45
CA ASN A 69 -2.84 10.33 -5.36
C ASN A 69 -1.48 11.06 -5.33
N ASN A 70 -1.35 12.11 -4.50
CA ASN A 70 -0.09 12.78 -4.24
C ASN A 70 0.88 11.90 -3.45
N LEU A 71 2.11 12.35 -3.30
CA LEU A 71 3.16 11.70 -2.49
C LEU A 71 4.15 12.75 -2.01
N GLY A 72 4.85 12.41 -0.90
CA GLY A 72 5.83 13.30 -0.30
C GLY A 72 5.23 14.45 0.52
N ASP A 73 3.98 14.33 0.95
CA ASP A 73 3.32 15.28 1.84
C ASP A 73 3.74 15.03 3.30
N CYS A 74 3.57 16.04 4.16
CA CYS A 74 3.72 15.89 5.61
C CYS A 74 2.61 15.01 6.22
N LYS A 75 1.48 14.85 5.53
CA LYS A 75 0.40 13.91 5.88
C LYS A 75 0.55 12.61 5.14
N SER A 76 0.21 11.53 5.82
CA SER A 76 0.11 10.21 5.19
C SER A 76 -1.06 10.14 4.21
N LEU A 77 -0.77 9.64 3.02
CA LEU A 77 -1.73 9.57 1.91
C LEU A 77 -1.84 8.15 1.40
N VAL A 78 -3.06 7.69 1.12
CA VAL A 78 -3.34 6.40 0.49
C VAL A 78 -3.99 6.57 -0.87
N THR A 79 -3.63 5.76 -1.83
CA THR A 79 -4.28 5.71 -3.14
C THR A 79 -4.48 4.29 -3.62
N HIS A 80 -5.48 4.08 -4.48
CA HIS A 80 -5.70 2.86 -5.25
C HIS A 80 -5.20 3.07 -6.68
N PRO A 81 -3.98 2.63 -7.04
CA PRO A 81 -3.34 2.97 -8.31
C PRO A 81 -4.15 2.59 -9.54
N ALA A 82 -4.84 1.45 -9.49
CA ALA A 82 -5.61 0.94 -10.64
C ALA A 82 -6.75 1.87 -11.08
N THR A 83 -7.30 2.72 -10.18
CA THR A 83 -8.40 3.64 -10.49
C THR A 83 -8.01 5.12 -10.43
N THR A 84 -6.75 5.42 -10.15
CA THR A 84 -6.23 6.79 -10.08
C THR A 84 -5.06 6.97 -11.05
N THR A 85 -3.85 6.76 -10.60
CA THR A 85 -2.63 7.04 -11.37
C THR A 85 -2.48 6.18 -12.63
N HIS A 86 -3.08 4.99 -12.66
CA HIS A 86 -3.00 4.04 -13.78
C HIS A 86 -4.36 3.70 -14.39
N GLN A 87 -5.37 4.55 -14.19
CA GLN A 87 -6.74 4.31 -14.67
C GLN A 87 -6.85 4.25 -16.21
N ARG A 88 -5.92 4.89 -16.92
CA ARG A 88 -5.90 4.90 -18.40
C ARG A 88 -5.35 3.61 -19.01
N LEU A 89 -4.68 2.79 -18.21
CA LEU A 89 -4.11 1.52 -18.67
C LEU A 89 -5.19 0.44 -18.71
N SER A 90 -5.12 -0.40 -19.74
CA SER A 90 -5.94 -1.61 -19.82
C SER A 90 -5.61 -2.58 -18.67
N LYS A 91 -6.53 -3.50 -18.38
CA LYS A 91 -6.30 -4.56 -17.38
C LYS A 91 -5.03 -5.37 -17.67
N LYS A 92 -4.75 -5.64 -18.96
CA LYS A 92 -3.57 -6.40 -19.40
C LYS A 92 -2.28 -5.63 -19.10
N GLU A 93 -2.26 -4.33 -19.37
CA GLU A 93 -1.10 -3.47 -19.08
C GLU A 93 -0.88 -3.33 -17.57
N ARG A 94 -1.93 -3.07 -16.78
CA ARG A 94 -1.80 -3.03 -15.32
C ARG A 94 -1.24 -4.34 -14.75
N LYS A 95 -1.70 -5.49 -15.25
CA LYS A 95 -1.18 -6.80 -14.85
C LYS A 95 0.31 -6.95 -15.14
N ARG A 96 0.79 -6.47 -16.30
CA ARG A 96 2.22 -6.48 -16.64
C ARG A 96 3.07 -5.62 -15.69
N LEU A 97 2.48 -4.58 -15.11
CA LEU A 97 3.11 -3.69 -14.13
C LEU A 97 2.86 -4.14 -12.69
N SER A 98 2.26 -5.31 -12.48
CA SER A 98 1.86 -5.82 -11.15
C SER A 98 0.92 -4.86 -10.39
N ILE A 99 0.09 -4.11 -11.12
CA ILE A 99 -0.92 -3.22 -10.55
C ILE A 99 -2.25 -3.96 -10.53
N ASN A 100 -2.42 -4.77 -9.49
CA ASN A 100 -3.63 -5.55 -9.26
C ASN A 100 -4.77 -4.69 -8.67
N ASP A 101 -6.00 -5.19 -8.78
CA ASP A 101 -7.19 -4.45 -8.29
C ASP A 101 -7.30 -4.40 -6.75
N ASN A 102 -6.47 -5.14 -6.01
CA ASN A 102 -6.35 -5.11 -4.55
C ASN A 102 -5.09 -4.36 -4.06
N LEU A 103 -4.32 -3.75 -4.97
CA LEU A 103 -3.10 -3.00 -4.65
C LEU A 103 -3.44 -1.61 -4.11
N LEU A 104 -2.80 -1.23 -3.02
CA LEU A 104 -2.80 0.10 -2.44
C LEU A 104 -1.37 0.63 -2.32
N ARG A 105 -1.23 1.95 -2.35
CA ARG A 105 0.04 2.64 -2.11
C ARG A 105 -0.15 3.69 -1.04
N ILE A 106 0.71 3.68 -0.03
CA ILE A 106 0.80 4.75 0.99
C ILE A 106 2.04 5.57 0.74
N SER A 107 1.89 6.89 0.81
CA SER A 107 2.98 7.84 1.05
C SER A 107 2.94 8.19 2.53
N VAL A 108 3.92 7.70 3.29
CA VAL A 108 3.98 7.89 4.75
C VAL A 108 4.42 9.31 5.05
N GLY A 109 3.66 10.00 5.91
CA GLY A 109 3.90 11.37 6.36
C GLY A 109 4.72 11.43 7.65
N LEU A 110 4.50 12.47 8.42
CA LEU A 110 5.25 12.81 9.65
C LEU A 110 4.41 12.61 10.93
N GLU A 111 3.28 11.94 10.84
CA GLU A 111 2.44 11.61 11.99
C GLU A 111 3.14 10.61 12.92
N ASP A 112 2.64 10.48 14.15
CA ASP A 112 3.14 9.49 15.09
C ASP A 112 3.01 8.07 14.50
N LEU A 113 4.05 7.26 14.71
CA LEU A 113 4.14 5.92 14.13
C LEU A 113 3.07 4.98 14.66
N ASP A 114 2.74 5.08 15.94
CA ASP A 114 1.77 4.18 16.57
C ASP A 114 0.35 4.58 16.19
N ASP A 115 0.06 5.87 16.03
CA ASP A 115 -1.21 6.37 15.47
C ASP A 115 -1.42 5.86 14.03
N LEU A 116 -0.38 5.89 13.19
CA LEU A 116 -0.46 5.33 11.83
C LEU A 116 -0.71 3.82 11.82
N LYS A 117 -0.06 3.08 12.71
CA LYS A 117 -0.29 1.63 12.84
C LYS A 117 -1.70 1.33 13.33
N GLU A 118 -2.22 2.11 14.28
CA GLU A 118 -3.57 1.95 14.79
C GLU A 118 -4.60 2.21 13.70
N ASP A 119 -4.49 3.30 12.95
CA ASP A 119 -5.38 3.61 11.81
C ASP A 119 -5.41 2.48 10.78
N LEU A 120 -4.22 1.99 10.39
CA LEU A 120 -4.10 0.85 9.48
C LEU A 120 -4.72 -0.43 10.04
N TYR A 121 -4.48 -0.73 11.32
CA TYR A 121 -5.01 -1.91 11.98
C TYR A 121 -6.54 -1.88 12.07
N LEU A 122 -7.10 -0.74 12.47
CA LEU A 122 -8.56 -0.57 12.52
C LEU A 122 -9.20 -0.69 11.14
N GLY A 123 -8.54 -0.15 10.11
CA GLY A 123 -8.96 -0.31 8.72
C GLY A 123 -8.95 -1.78 8.26
N LEU A 124 -7.89 -2.53 8.58
CA LEU A 124 -7.77 -3.96 8.24
C LEU A 124 -8.81 -4.82 8.96
N LYS A 125 -9.17 -4.49 10.20
CA LYS A 125 -10.22 -5.19 10.95
C LYS A 125 -11.61 -5.08 10.33
N LYS A 126 -11.86 -4.09 9.50
CA LYS A 126 -13.15 -3.92 8.84
C LYS A 126 -13.28 -4.79 7.57
N LEU A 127 -12.21 -5.47 7.11
CA LEU A 127 -12.25 -6.33 5.93
C LEU A 127 -12.91 -7.66 6.20
#